data_94516703998b1b00ff6f8a4daa1f2d0d
#
_entry.id   94516703998b1b00ff6f8a4daa1f2d0d
#
_cell.length_a   1.000
_cell.length_b   1.000
_cell.length_c   1.000
_cell.angle_alpha   90.00
_cell.angle_beta   90.00
_cell.angle_gamma   90.00
#
_symmetry.space_group_name_H-M   'P 1'
#
loop_
_entity.id
_entity.type
_entity.pdbx_description
1 polymer ?
#
loop_
_entity_poly.entity_id
_entity_poly.type
_entity_poly.pdbx_seq_one_letter_code
_entity_poly.pdbx_strand_id
1 'polypeptide(L)'
;MLRLFARGHREEAVFGSLLRRIGCDAWLEEDGKQYKCSDVEGHFGGSLDGVLKKVPDIPLNAPCLAEFKTHGDKSYKALLKDGLVASKYQHYVQMQIYMHKKNLEYGLYCAVNKNDDSLFMEIVRLDRSVGEQFINRSRDIIYAKRTPKRLSESPGYYKCKFCDYSDICHFPKAQAEKNCRTCEHSFPVKDGKWDCAAKALEISKELMVKGCEFHEFIEDFKG
;
A
#
# COMPACT_ATOMS: atom_id res chain seq x y z
N MET A 1 12.82 9.05 -11.11
CA MET A 1 11.60 8.39 -10.58
C MET A 1 10.58 8.08 -11.68
N LEU A 2 10.15 9.02 -12.54
CA LEU A 2 9.16 8.81 -13.63
C LEU A 2 9.46 7.62 -14.57
N ARG A 3 10.74 7.38 -14.91
CA ARG A 3 11.13 6.23 -15.77
C ARG A 3 10.88 4.87 -15.11
N LEU A 4 10.99 4.77 -13.79
CA LEU A 4 10.73 3.54 -13.05
C LEU A 4 9.23 3.21 -13.05
N PHE A 5 8.38 4.21 -12.82
CA PHE A 5 6.93 4.05 -12.89
C PHE A 5 6.48 3.68 -14.32
N ALA A 6 6.98 4.37 -15.33
CA ALA A 6 6.67 4.06 -16.73
C ALA A 6 7.09 2.63 -17.14
N ARG A 7 8.18 2.10 -16.56
CA ARG A 7 8.57 0.70 -16.75
C ARG A 7 7.57 -0.23 -16.08
N GLY A 8 7.16 0.04 -14.84
CA GLY A 8 6.16 -0.75 -14.13
C GLY A 8 4.89 -0.93 -14.95
N HIS A 9 4.29 0.15 -15.41
CA HIS A 9 3.07 0.11 -16.23
C HIS A 9 3.23 -0.66 -17.55
N ARG A 10 4.41 -0.60 -18.20
CA ARG A 10 4.66 -1.41 -19.39
C ARG A 10 4.70 -2.89 -19.08
N GLU A 11 5.34 -3.28 -17.98
CA GLU A 11 5.42 -4.66 -17.55
C GLU A 11 4.05 -5.23 -17.16
N GLU A 12 3.16 -4.45 -16.58
CA GLU A 12 1.76 -4.84 -16.29
C GLU A 12 1.05 -5.26 -17.59
N ALA A 13 1.17 -4.47 -18.66
CA ALA A 13 0.59 -4.78 -19.96
C ALA A 13 1.23 -6.04 -20.58
N VAL A 14 2.55 -6.22 -20.43
CA VAL A 14 3.28 -7.41 -20.90
C VAL A 14 2.78 -8.66 -20.17
N PHE A 15 2.72 -8.64 -18.84
CA PHE A 15 2.18 -9.77 -18.05
C PHE A 15 0.76 -10.12 -18.46
N GLY A 16 -0.12 -9.13 -18.61
CA GLY A 16 -1.48 -9.37 -19.07
C GLY A 16 -1.55 -10.03 -20.44
N SER A 17 -0.68 -9.62 -21.37
CA SER A 17 -0.57 -10.23 -22.69
C SER A 17 -0.07 -11.68 -22.61
N LEU A 18 0.97 -11.95 -21.86
CA LEU A 18 1.55 -13.29 -21.68
C LEU A 18 0.53 -14.24 -21.04
N LEU A 19 -0.16 -13.81 -19.99
CA LEU A 19 -1.18 -14.62 -19.32
C LEU A 19 -2.33 -14.97 -20.27
N ARG A 20 -2.81 -14.02 -21.08
CA ARG A 20 -3.84 -14.32 -22.11
C ARG A 20 -3.36 -15.32 -23.16
N ARG A 21 -2.10 -15.25 -23.56
CA ARG A 21 -1.51 -16.18 -24.55
C ARG A 21 -1.42 -17.62 -24.04
N ILE A 22 -1.29 -17.84 -22.74
CA ILE A 22 -1.32 -19.18 -22.13
C ILE A 22 -2.73 -19.63 -21.74
N GLY A 23 -3.76 -18.86 -22.10
CA GLY A 23 -5.17 -19.24 -21.93
C GLY A 23 -5.84 -18.72 -20.65
N CYS A 24 -5.17 -17.88 -19.86
CA CYS A 24 -5.82 -17.20 -18.73
C CYS A 24 -6.77 -16.10 -19.23
N ASP A 25 -7.91 -15.97 -18.59
CA ASP A 25 -8.74 -14.77 -18.73
C ASP A 25 -8.14 -13.69 -17.79
N ALA A 26 -7.71 -12.56 -18.33
CA ALA A 26 -7.04 -11.50 -17.56
C ALA A 26 -7.75 -10.15 -17.76
N TRP A 27 -8.30 -9.61 -16.67
CA TRP A 27 -8.93 -8.29 -16.59
C TRP A 27 -8.02 -7.40 -15.75
N LEU A 28 -7.34 -6.44 -16.40
CA LEU A 28 -6.41 -5.51 -15.73
C LEU A 28 -7.11 -4.22 -15.33
N GLU A 29 -8.18 -3.89 -16.02
CA GLU A 29 -8.95 -2.67 -15.80
C GLU A 29 -10.42 -2.87 -16.19
N GLU A 30 -11.27 -1.98 -15.72
CA GLU A 30 -12.67 -1.85 -16.09
C GLU A 30 -12.93 -0.40 -16.45
N ASP A 31 -13.48 -0.14 -17.64
CA ASP A 31 -13.72 1.20 -18.19
C ASP A 31 -12.48 2.11 -18.17
N GLY A 32 -11.30 1.57 -18.47
CA GLY A 32 -10.03 2.29 -18.49
C GLY A 32 -9.50 2.68 -17.10
N LYS A 33 -10.01 2.03 -16.03
CA LYS A 33 -9.57 2.27 -14.65
C LYS A 33 -9.20 0.96 -13.97
N GLN A 34 -8.09 0.98 -13.23
CA GLN A 34 -7.71 -0.14 -12.37
C GLN A 34 -8.78 -0.44 -11.32
N TYR A 35 -8.94 -1.72 -11.00
CA TYR A 35 -9.78 -2.14 -9.87
C TYR A 35 -9.26 -1.55 -8.57
N LYS A 36 -10.17 -1.09 -7.72
CA LYS A 36 -9.82 -0.48 -6.44
C LYS A 36 -10.45 -1.24 -5.27
N CYS A 37 -9.76 -1.22 -4.16
CA CYS A 37 -10.36 -1.53 -2.86
C CYS A 37 -10.21 -0.35 -1.92
N SER A 38 -11.13 -0.24 -0.97
CA SER A 38 -11.13 0.80 0.05
C SER A 38 -11.62 0.23 1.37
N ASP A 39 -11.10 0.76 2.47
CA ASP A 39 -11.52 0.48 3.84
C ASP A 39 -11.34 1.71 4.74
N VAL A 40 -11.61 1.56 6.03
CA VAL A 40 -11.46 2.60 7.04
C VAL A 40 -12.07 3.91 6.57
N GLU A 41 -13.35 3.83 6.16
CA GLU A 41 -14.14 4.98 5.68
C GLU A 41 -13.49 5.78 4.53
N GLY A 42 -12.72 5.10 3.67
CA GLY A 42 -12.06 5.71 2.52
C GLY A 42 -10.63 6.20 2.77
N HIS A 43 -10.14 6.14 4.01
CA HIS A 43 -8.78 6.55 4.37
C HIS A 43 -7.70 5.51 4.04
N PHE A 44 -8.09 4.26 3.84
CA PHE A 44 -7.20 3.18 3.47
C PHE A 44 -7.67 2.50 2.19
N GLY A 45 -6.77 2.27 1.25
CA GLY A 45 -7.13 1.62 -0.01
C GLY A 45 -5.95 1.45 -0.95
N GLY A 46 -6.22 0.87 -2.10
CA GLY A 46 -5.24 0.65 -3.14
C GLY A 46 -5.87 0.18 -4.45
N SER A 47 -5.03 0.06 -5.47
CA SER A 47 -5.39 -0.47 -6.79
C SER A 47 -4.82 -1.87 -6.97
N LEU A 48 -5.60 -2.75 -7.59
CA LEU A 48 -5.20 -4.09 -7.97
C LEU A 48 -4.62 -4.03 -9.40
N ASP A 49 -3.57 -4.79 -9.67
CA ASP A 49 -3.01 -4.89 -11.02
C ASP A 49 -3.91 -5.70 -11.96
N GLY A 50 -4.77 -6.55 -11.40
CA GLY A 50 -5.81 -7.24 -12.17
C GLY A 50 -6.51 -8.37 -11.42
N VAL A 51 -7.47 -8.98 -12.13
CA VAL A 51 -8.16 -10.20 -11.72
C VAL A 51 -8.04 -11.20 -12.86
N LEU A 52 -7.75 -12.46 -12.51
CA LEU A 52 -7.53 -13.55 -13.45
C LEU A 52 -8.55 -14.66 -13.22
N LYS A 53 -8.81 -15.45 -14.26
CA LYS A 53 -9.42 -16.79 -14.19
C LYS A 53 -8.64 -17.76 -15.09
N LYS A 54 -8.92 -19.06 -14.93
CA LYS A 54 -8.25 -20.13 -15.68
C LYS A 54 -6.73 -20.11 -15.51
N VAL A 55 -6.27 -19.75 -14.33
CA VAL A 55 -4.84 -19.84 -13.99
C VAL A 55 -4.51 -21.31 -13.74
N PRO A 56 -3.43 -21.85 -14.34
CA PRO A 56 -2.97 -23.22 -14.06
C PRO A 56 -2.80 -23.44 -12.55
N ASP A 57 -3.08 -24.64 -12.08
CA ASP A 57 -2.99 -25.08 -10.68
C ASP A 57 -3.98 -24.39 -9.70
N ILE A 58 -4.91 -23.59 -10.21
CA ILE A 58 -6.03 -23.01 -9.47
C ILE A 58 -7.35 -23.58 -10.03
N PRO A 59 -8.40 -23.80 -9.21
CA PRO A 59 -9.69 -24.26 -9.69
C PRO A 59 -10.21 -23.40 -10.84
N LEU A 60 -10.66 -24.03 -11.95
CA LEU A 60 -10.87 -23.45 -13.27
C LEU A 60 -11.63 -22.12 -13.28
N ASN A 61 -12.64 -21.96 -12.45
CA ASN A 61 -13.47 -20.75 -12.40
C ASN A 61 -13.20 -19.86 -11.17
N ALA A 62 -12.21 -20.22 -10.34
CA ALA A 62 -11.87 -19.40 -9.17
C ALA A 62 -11.23 -18.09 -9.62
N PRO A 63 -11.77 -16.94 -9.22
CA PRO A 63 -11.10 -15.67 -9.47
C PRO A 63 -9.81 -15.57 -8.65
N CYS A 64 -8.78 -15.01 -9.26
CA CYS A 64 -7.44 -14.89 -8.71
C CYS A 64 -6.96 -13.44 -8.81
N LEU A 65 -6.42 -12.89 -7.74
CA LEU A 65 -5.72 -11.60 -7.77
C LEU A 65 -4.48 -11.69 -8.65
N ALA A 66 -4.23 -10.71 -9.51
CA ALA A 66 -2.94 -10.50 -10.14
C ALA A 66 -2.15 -9.43 -9.39
N GLU A 67 -0.87 -9.70 -9.12
CA GLU A 67 0.07 -8.73 -8.57
C GLU A 67 1.37 -8.78 -9.38
N PHE A 68 1.74 -7.68 -10.05
CA PHE A 68 2.86 -7.60 -10.97
C PHE A 68 3.99 -6.74 -10.39
N LYS A 69 5.22 -7.25 -10.43
CA LYS A 69 6.37 -6.53 -9.89
C LYS A 69 7.60 -6.63 -10.80
N THR A 70 8.43 -5.61 -10.74
CA THR A 70 9.74 -5.58 -11.39
C THR A 70 10.85 -5.55 -10.36
N HIS A 71 11.86 -6.39 -10.49
CA HIS A 71 12.98 -6.48 -9.58
C HIS A 71 14.32 -6.25 -10.29
N GLY A 72 15.28 -5.65 -9.60
CA GLY A 72 16.69 -5.74 -9.98
C GLY A 72 17.26 -7.10 -9.56
N ASP A 73 18.37 -7.50 -10.16
CA ASP A 73 18.99 -8.83 -10.04
C ASP A 73 19.14 -9.33 -8.59
N LYS A 74 19.69 -8.51 -7.68
CA LYS A 74 19.82 -8.87 -6.26
C LYS A 74 18.49 -9.18 -5.59
N SER A 75 17.48 -8.37 -5.87
CA SER A 75 16.13 -8.51 -5.30
C SER A 75 15.39 -9.72 -5.88
N TYR A 76 15.60 -9.99 -7.17
CA TYR A 76 15.05 -11.13 -7.87
C TYR A 76 15.67 -12.46 -7.41
N LYS A 77 17.01 -12.52 -7.23
CA LYS A 77 17.70 -13.69 -6.67
C LYS A 77 17.25 -14.03 -5.25
N ALA A 78 16.97 -13.03 -4.43
CA ALA A 78 16.40 -13.27 -3.11
C ALA A 78 14.98 -13.88 -3.21
N LEU A 79 14.17 -13.41 -4.17
CA LEU A 79 12.83 -13.96 -4.42
C LEU A 79 12.90 -15.42 -4.88
N LEU A 80 13.79 -15.74 -5.81
CA LEU A 80 14.00 -17.14 -6.26
C LEU A 80 14.44 -18.08 -5.13
N LYS A 81 15.30 -17.58 -4.24
CA LYS A 81 15.85 -18.39 -3.16
C LYS A 81 14.86 -18.61 -2.02
N ASP A 82 14.20 -17.56 -1.59
CA ASP A 82 13.50 -17.51 -0.30
C ASP A 82 11.97 -17.44 -0.46
N GLY A 83 11.46 -17.31 -1.71
CA GLY A 83 10.03 -17.15 -2.01
C GLY A 83 9.49 -15.77 -1.63
N LEU A 84 8.20 -15.55 -1.92
CA LEU A 84 7.53 -14.26 -1.71
C LEU A 84 7.47 -13.86 -0.24
N VAL A 85 6.99 -14.75 0.62
CA VAL A 85 6.75 -14.41 2.04
C VAL A 85 8.02 -13.97 2.74
N ALA A 86 9.11 -14.72 2.59
CA ALA A 86 10.36 -14.44 3.29
C ALA A 86 11.12 -13.25 2.69
N SER A 87 11.11 -13.10 1.36
CA SER A 87 11.93 -12.08 0.69
C SER A 87 11.19 -10.77 0.41
N LYS A 88 9.86 -10.80 0.28
CA LYS A 88 9.00 -9.67 -0.12
C LYS A 88 7.72 -9.59 0.73
N TYR A 89 7.85 -9.68 2.03
CA TYR A 89 6.71 -9.70 2.95
C TYR A 89 5.72 -8.54 2.73
N GLN A 90 6.20 -7.36 2.35
CA GLN A 90 5.30 -6.22 2.06
C GLN A 90 4.38 -6.48 0.87
N HIS A 91 4.86 -7.13 -0.20
CA HIS A 91 4.03 -7.50 -1.35
C HIS A 91 3.04 -8.61 -0.95
N TYR A 92 3.49 -9.58 -0.15
CA TYR A 92 2.60 -10.61 0.41
C TYR A 92 1.45 -9.98 1.20
N VAL A 93 1.75 -9.06 2.12
CA VAL A 93 0.73 -8.34 2.90
C VAL A 93 -0.21 -7.54 2.00
N GLN A 94 0.30 -6.84 1.00
CA GLN A 94 -0.51 -6.13 0.02
C GLN A 94 -1.51 -7.07 -0.66
N MET A 95 -1.05 -8.23 -1.13
CA MET A 95 -1.92 -9.25 -1.73
C MET A 95 -2.97 -9.77 -0.74
N GLN A 96 -2.59 -10.05 0.52
CA GLN A 96 -3.51 -10.53 1.54
C GLN A 96 -4.64 -9.52 1.81
N ILE A 97 -4.31 -8.23 1.90
CA ILE A 97 -5.29 -7.15 2.05
C ILE A 97 -6.26 -7.13 0.86
N TYR A 98 -5.74 -7.17 -0.37
CA TYR A 98 -6.57 -7.10 -1.58
C TYR A 98 -7.45 -8.34 -1.74
N MET A 99 -6.89 -9.53 -1.52
CA MET A 99 -7.65 -10.79 -1.54
C MET A 99 -8.75 -10.80 -0.48
N HIS A 100 -8.44 -10.37 0.75
CA HIS A 100 -9.42 -10.27 1.83
C HIS A 100 -10.55 -9.30 1.45
N LYS A 101 -10.24 -8.11 0.96
CA LYS A 101 -11.24 -7.09 0.58
C LYS A 101 -12.11 -7.47 -0.61
N LYS A 102 -11.57 -8.24 -1.55
CA LYS A 102 -12.27 -8.69 -2.76
C LYS A 102 -12.84 -10.10 -2.64
N ASN A 103 -12.68 -10.74 -1.47
CA ASN A 103 -13.08 -12.12 -1.23
C ASN A 103 -12.53 -13.10 -2.27
N LEU A 104 -11.23 -12.97 -2.56
CA LEU A 104 -10.48 -13.82 -3.48
C LEU A 104 -9.66 -14.83 -2.67
N GLU A 105 -9.81 -16.13 -2.95
CA GLU A 105 -9.07 -17.19 -2.24
C GLU A 105 -7.65 -17.39 -2.77
N TYR A 106 -7.37 -16.88 -3.97
CA TYR A 106 -6.10 -17.07 -4.67
C TYR A 106 -5.54 -15.75 -5.19
N GLY A 107 -4.23 -15.65 -5.20
CA GLY A 107 -3.48 -14.61 -5.89
C GLY A 107 -2.34 -15.20 -6.69
N LEU A 108 -2.02 -14.62 -7.83
CA LEU A 108 -0.85 -14.91 -8.63
C LEU A 108 0.11 -13.73 -8.54
N TYR A 109 1.26 -13.96 -7.90
CA TYR A 109 2.37 -13.03 -7.90
C TYR A 109 3.24 -13.27 -9.11
N CYS A 110 3.42 -12.25 -9.96
CA CYS A 110 4.29 -12.31 -11.13
C CYS A 110 5.39 -11.27 -11.00
N ALA A 111 6.63 -11.68 -11.19
CA ALA A 111 7.76 -10.78 -11.14
C ALA A 111 8.70 -10.97 -12.33
N VAL A 112 9.27 -9.85 -12.82
CA VAL A 112 10.29 -9.86 -13.86
C VAL A 112 11.60 -9.28 -13.33
N ASN A 113 12.71 -9.93 -13.68
CA ASN A 113 14.05 -9.39 -13.47
C ASN A 113 14.36 -8.35 -14.55
N LYS A 114 14.60 -7.10 -14.13
CA LYS A 114 14.91 -5.98 -15.05
C LYS A 114 16.21 -6.12 -15.85
N ASN A 115 17.05 -7.10 -15.50
CA ASN A 115 18.38 -7.25 -16.06
C ASN A 115 18.42 -8.26 -17.21
N ASP A 116 17.55 -9.29 -17.18
CA ASP A 116 17.58 -10.40 -18.14
C ASP A 116 16.19 -10.89 -18.56
N ASP A 117 15.13 -10.18 -18.11
CA ASP A 117 13.72 -10.48 -18.37
C ASP A 117 13.24 -11.87 -17.85
N SER A 118 14.02 -12.51 -16.97
CA SER A 118 13.61 -13.76 -16.31
C SER A 118 12.34 -13.56 -15.52
N LEU A 119 11.42 -14.55 -15.60
CA LEU A 119 10.11 -14.49 -14.94
C LEU A 119 10.07 -15.38 -13.70
N PHE A 120 9.37 -14.92 -12.68
CA PHE A 120 9.01 -15.67 -11.48
C PHE A 120 7.51 -15.58 -11.27
N MET A 121 6.88 -16.72 -10.94
CA MET A 121 5.47 -16.77 -10.61
C MET A 121 5.26 -17.62 -9.37
N GLU A 122 4.37 -17.17 -8.47
CA GLU A 122 4.01 -17.88 -7.24
C GLU A 122 2.52 -17.71 -6.95
N ILE A 123 1.82 -18.84 -6.73
CA ILE A 123 0.42 -18.84 -6.29
C ILE A 123 0.40 -18.60 -4.79
N VAL A 124 -0.38 -17.61 -4.39
CA VAL A 124 -0.59 -17.23 -2.99
C VAL A 124 -2.02 -17.57 -2.57
N ARG A 125 -2.17 -18.22 -1.44
CA ARG A 125 -3.49 -18.46 -0.84
C ARG A 125 -3.84 -17.35 0.15
N LEU A 126 -5.14 -17.07 0.26
CA LEU A 126 -5.64 -16.11 1.23
C LEU A 126 -5.38 -16.59 2.66
N ASP A 127 -4.69 -15.77 3.41
CA ASP A 127 -4.64 -15.80 4.87
C ASP A 127 -5.45 -14.61 5.40
N ARG A 128 -6.68 -14.87 5.79
CA ARG A 128 -7.61 -13.83 6.27
C ARG A 128 -7.07 -13.11 7.50
N SER A 129 -6.34 -13.82 8.37
CA SER A 129 -5.80 -13.24 9.60
C SER A 129 -4.78 -12.14 9.31
N VAL A 130 -3.94 -12.32 8.30
CA VAL A 130 -2.99 -11.30 7.85
C VAL A 130 -3.71 -10.09 7.25
N GLY A 131 -4.69 -10.33 6.37
CA GLY A 131 -5.49 -9.25 5.77
C GLY A 131 -6.17 -8.39 6.84
N GLU A 132 -6.88 -9.02 7.77
CA GLU A 132 -7.57 -8.35 8.88
C GLU A 132 -6.61 -7.61 9.80
N GLN A 133 -5.49 -8.20 10.17
CA GLN A 133 -4.48 -7.59 11.03
C GLN A 133 -4.00 -6.24 10.47
N PHE A 134 -3.69 -6.19 9.18
CA PHE A 134 -3.17 -4.95 8.58
C PHE A 134 -4.25 -3.92 8.29
N ILE A 135 -5.49 -4.33 8.03
CA ILE A 135 -6.63 -3.42 7.95
C ILE A 135 -6.91 -2.81 9.33
N ASN A 136 -6.92 -3.60 10.40
CA ASN A 136 -7.09 -3.11 11.77
C ASN A 136 -5.94 -2.16 12.16
N ARG A 137 -4.70 -2.51 11.81
CA ARG A 137 -3.56 -1.60 12.03
C ARG A 137 -3.71 -0.27 11.29
N SER A 138 -4.24 -0.26 10.06
CA SER A 138 -4.50 0.99 9.34
C SER A 138 -5.57 1.83 10.04
N ARG A 139 -6.62 1.20 10.58
CA ARG A 139 -7.64 1.87 11.40
C ARG A 139 -7.03 2.49 12.64
N ASP A 140 -6.22 1.74 13.38
CA ASP A 140 -5.54 2.23 14.58
C ASP A 140 -4.67 3.45 14.27
N ILE A 141 -3.97 3.47 13.13
CA ILE A 141 -3.14 4.61 12.71
C ILE A 141 -4.01 5.82 12.32
N ILE A 142 -5.08 5.62 11.55
CA ILE A 142 -5.92 6.71 11.05
C ILE A 142 -6.68 7.41 12.18
N TYR A 143 -7.16 6.66 13.16
CA TYR A 143 -7.87 7.20 14.33
C TYR A 143 -6.96 7.51 15.53
N ALA A 144 -5.65 7.33 15.38
CA ALA A 144 -4.71 7.61 16.46
C ALA A 144 -4.69 9.10 16.82
N LYS A 145 -4.77 9.39 18.11
CA LYS A 145 -4.57 10.73 18.67
C LYS A 145 -3.12 10.98 19.10
N ARG A 146 -2.25 10.00 18.94
CA ARG A 146 -0.82 10.05 19.25
C ARG A 146 -0.04 9.38 18.12
N THR A 147 1.21 9.72 18.01
CA THR A 147 2.11 9.09 17.04
C THR A 147 2.28 7.59 17.34
N PRO A 148 2.31 6.72 16.32
CA PRO A 148 2.55 5.30 16.53
C PRO A 148 3.97 5.06 17.08
N LYS A 149 4.15 3.91 17.73
CA LYS A 149 5.48 3.50 18.21
C LYS A 149 6.48 3.44 17.06
N ARG A 150 7.67 4.00 17.28
CA ARG A 150 8.77 4.00 16.30
C ARG A 150 9.19 2.58 15.94
N LEU A 151 9.64 2.41 14.71
CA LEU A 151 10.22 1.16 14.25
C LEU A 151 11.57 0.88 14.93
N SER A 152 12.32 1.93 15.25
CA SER A 152 13.59 1.90 15.96
C SER A 152 13.77 3.21 16.71
N GLU A 153 14.47 3.19 17.84
CA GLU A 153 14.86 4.41 18.57
C GLU A 153 16.05 5.11 17.89
N SER A 154 16.77 4.43 17.01
CA SER A 154 17.90 5.01 16.27
C SER A 154 17.47 5.52 14.88
N PRO A 155 17.66 6.82 14.57
CA PRO A 155 17.44 7.35 13.23
C PRO A 155 18.40 6.75 12.19
N GLY A 156 19.56 6.22 12.63
CA GLY A 156 20.52 5.52 11.78
C GLY A 156 20.14 4.10 11.41
N TYR A 157 19.06 3.54 11.96
CA TYR A 157 18.57 2.22 11.54
C TYR A 157 18.25 2.21 10.04
N TYR A 158 18.65 1.13 9.35
CA TYR A 158 18.65 1.12 7.88
C TYR A 158 17.30 1.47 7.22
N LYS A 159 16.16 1.11 7.84
CA LYS A 159 14.82 1.49 7.34
C LYS A 159 14.47 2.95 7.67
N CYS A 160 14.97 3.49 8.80
CA CYS A 160 14.73 4.88 9.18
C CYS A 160 15.58 5.84 8.32
N LYS A 161 16.82 5.47 8.03
CA LYS A 161 17.76 6.28 7.23
C LYS A 161 17.22 6.67 5.84
N PHE A 162 16.36 5.84 5.25
CA PHE A 162 15.75 6.06 3.94
C PHE A 162 14.24 6.39 4.02
N CYS A 163 13.75 6.73 5.21
CA CYS A 163 12.36 7.08 5.44
C CYS A 163 12.16 8.60 5.32
N ASP A 164 11.26 9.04 4.46
CA ASP A 164 10.94 10.46 4.27
C ASP A 164 10.37 11.12 5.53
N TYR A 165 9.88 10.32 6.48
CA TYR A 165 9.34 10.78 7.76
C TYR A 165 10.32 10.63 8.93
N SER A 166 11.59 10.30 8.67
CA SER A 166 12.58 10.05 9.74
C SER A 166 12.72 11.26 10.66
N ASP A 167 12.83 12.44 10.10
CA ASP A 167 13.06 13.67 10.87
C ASP A 167 11.90 13.98 11.81
N ILE A 168 10.67 14.00 11.32
CA ILE A 168 9.51 14.24 12.18
C ILE A 168 9.26 13.09 13.17
N CYS A 169 9.61 11.86 12.81
CA CYS A 169 9.48 10.71 13.70
C CYS A 169 10.46 10.76 14.86
N HIS A 170 11.72 11.13 14.62
CA HIS A 170 12.77 11.15 15.64
C HIS A 170 12.91 12.49 16.37
N PHE A 171 12.55 13.59 15.69
CA PHE A 171 12.67 14.96 16.21
C PHE A 171 11.36 15.75 16.05
N PRO A 172 10.23 15.23 16.59
CA PRO A 172 8.89 15.78 16.32
C PRO A 172 8.75 17.25 16.70
N LYS A 173 9.30 17.66 17.85
CA LYS A 173 9.21 19.04 18.34
C LYS A 173 9.93 20.05 17.45
N ALA A 174 11.04 19.66 16.84
CA ALA A 174 11.84 20.53 15.97
C ALA A 174 11.31 20.60 14.53
N GLN A 175 10.57 19.58 14.08
CA GLN A 175 10.17 19.40 12.68
C GLN A 175 8.66 19.55 12.46
N ALA A 176 7.84 19.64 13.54
CA ALA A 176 6.41 19.75 13.39
C ALA A 176 5.99 21.11 12.83
N GLU A 177 5.33 21.09 11.69
CA GLU A 177 4.72 22.28 11.08
C GLU A 177 3.35 22.58 11.73
N LYS A 178 3.01 23.86 11.85
CA LYS A 178 1.69 24.30 12.32
C LYS A 178 0.64 24.17 11.21
N ASN A 179 0.14 22.96 10.99
CA ASN A 179 -0.90 22.68 10.01
C ASN A 179 -1.89 21.61 10.54
N CYS A 180 -2.95 21.31 9.78
CA CYS A 180 -3.98 20.39 10.27
C CYS A 180 -3.47 18.94 10.46
N ARG A 181 -2.32 18.54 9.88
CA ARG A 181 -1.74 17.20 10.05
C ARG A 181 -1.12 16.99 11.43
N THR A 182 -0.80 18.08 12.14
CA THR A 182 -0.21 18.08 13.48
C THR A 182 -1.16 18.63 14.53
N CYS A 183 -2.41 18.94 14.12
CA CYS A 183 -3.40 19.60 14.95
C CYS A 183 -4.31 18.61 15.68
N GLU A 184 -4.52 18.79 16.97
CA GLU A 184 -5.39 17.93 17.79
C GLU A 184 -6.89 18.06 17.44
N HIS A 185 -7.29 19.17 16.78
CA HIS A 185 -8.68 19.39 16.35
C HIS A 185 -9.03 18.68 15.04
N SER A 186 -8.05 18.09 14.37
CA SER A 186 -8.24 17.36 13.11
C SER A 186 -8.64 15.92 13.38
N PHE A 187 -9.72 15.45 12.75
CA PHE A 187 -10.15 14.05 12.89
C PHE A 187 -10.70 13.49 11.58
N PRO A 188 -10.53 12.17 11.33
CA PRO A 188 -11.00 11.54 10.11
C PRO A 188 -12.52 11.37 10.14
N VAL A 189 -13.16 11.55 8.97
CA VAL A 189 -14.57 11.30 8.72
C VAL A 189 -14.75 10.44 7.46
N LYS A 190 -15.97 10.12 7.06
CA LYS A 190 -16.27 9.30 5.88
C LYS A 190 -15.63 9.85 4.60
N ASP A 191 -15.53 8.98 3.60
CA ASP A 191 -15.06 9.27 2.24
C ASP A 191 -13.60 9.78 2.15
N GLY A 192 -12.75 9.36 3.12
CA GLY A 192 -11.34 9.77 3.18
C GLY A 192 -11.14 11.24 3.50
N LYS A 193 -12.15 11.89 4.07
CA LYS A 193 -12.14 13.31 4.42
C LYS A 193 -11.74 13.53 5.88
N TRP A 194 -11.40 14.77 6.18
CA TRP A 194 -11.03 15.22 7.53
C TRP A 194 -11.85 16.42 7.94
N ASP A 195 -12.28 16.46 9.17
CA ASP A 195 -13.01 17.57 9.79
C ASP A 195 -12.20 18.23 10.90
N CYS A 196 -12.56 19.48 11.18
CA CYS A 196 -11.98 20.29 12.25
C CYS A 196 -13.00 20.50 13.36
N ALA A 197 -12.71 20.04 14.57
CA ALA A 197 -13.59 20.24 15.73
C ALA A 197 -13.66 21.72 16.17
N ALA A 198 -12.56 22.48 16.06
CA ALA A 198 -12.53 23.89 16.46
C ALA A 198 -13.32 24.82 15.54
N LYS A 199 -13.38 24.52 14.24
CA LYS A 199 -14.08 25.32 13.23
C LYS A 199 -15.39 24.70 12.75
N ALA A 200 -15.72 23.49 13.16
CA ALA A 200 -16.89 22.72 12.73
C ALA A 200 -17.06 22.69 11.19
N LEU A 201 -15.98 22.37 10.47
CA LEU A 201 -15.98 22.33 9.00
C LEU A 201 -15.10 21.20 8.47
N GLU A 202 -15.37 20.79 7.22
CA GLU A 202 -14.51 19.89 6.46
C GLU A 202 -13.19 20.59 6.09
N ILE A 203 -12.07 19.90 6.32
CA ILE A 203 -10.73 20.42 6.03
C ILE A 203 -10.40 20.20 4.55
N SER A 204 -10.33 21.28 3.77
CA SER A 204 -9.85 21.21 2.38
C SER A 204 -8.35 20.90 2.32
N LYS A 205 -7.88 20.44 1.16
CA LYS A 205 -6.43 20.18 0.95
C LYS A 205 -5.57 21.42 1.19
N GLU A 206 -6.05 22.58 0.80
CA GLU A 206 -5.36 23.87 0.98
C GLU A 206 -5.29 24.23 2.46
N LEU A 207 -6.40 24.10 3.19
CA LEU A 207 -6.45 24.36 4.62
C LEU A 207 -5.59 23.37 5.41
N MET A 208 -5.56 22.09 4.97
CA MET A 208 -4.76 21.05 5.62
C MET A 208 -3.27 21.40 5.68
N VAL A 209 -2.73 22.01 4.62
CA VAL A 209 -1.31 22.39 4.54
C VAL A 209 -1.04 23.75 5.19
N LYS A 210 -1.97 24.70 5.00
CA LYS A 210 -1.80 26.08 5.49
C LYS A 210 -1.93 26.19 7.01
N GLY A 211 -2.81 25.37 7.62
CA GLY A 211 -3.18 25.51 9.02
C GLY A 211 -3.99 26.77 9.32
N CYS A 212 -4.15 27.14 10.60
CA CYS A 212 -4.91 28.30 11.02
C CYS A 212 -4.49 28.75 12.44
N GLU A 213 -5.08 29.88 12.89
CA GLU A 213 -4.86 30.49 14.21
C GLU A 213 -5.34 29.62 15.40
N PHE A 214 -6.29 28.71 15.18
CA PHE A 214 -6.79 27.76 16.19
C PHE A 214 -5.97 26.47 16.27
N HIS A 215 -4.79 26.45 15.63
CA HIS A 215 -3.93 25.28 15.66
C HIS A 215 -3.41 24.98 17.06
N GLU A 216 -3.67 23.75 17.53
CA GLU A 216 -3.07 23.19 18.73
C GLU A 216 -2.35 21.89 18.36
N PHE A 217 -1.09 21.76 18.77
CA PHE A 217 -0.33 20.54 18.50
C PHE A 217 -0.93 19.33 19.24
N ILE A 218 -0.95 18.16 18.59
CA ILE A 218 -1.12 16.89 19.30
C ILE A 218 -0.03 16.74 20.35
N GLU A 219 -0.30 15.95 21.41
CA GLU A 219 0.54 15.87 22.61
C GLU A 219 2.02 15.60 22.31
N ASP A 220 2.31 14.71 21.34
CA ASP A 220 3.68 14.32 21.00
C ASP A 220 4.53 15.46 20.39
N PHE A 221 3.90 16.54 19.94
CA PHE A 221 4.54 17.72 19.35
C PHE A 221 4.52 18.94 20.25
N LYS A 222 3.84 18.88 21.40
CA LYS A 222 3.89 19.95 22.41
C LYS A 222 5.28 20.05 23.00
N GLY A 223 5.77 21.28 23.14
CA GLY A 223 7.10 21.65 23.64
C GLY A 223 7.31 21.38 25.14
#